data_26be83713eb26b887753a48006c93d8e
#
_entry.id   26be83713eb26b887753a48006c93d8e
#
_cell.length_a   1.000
_cell.length_b   1.000
_cell.length_c   1.000
_cell.angle_alpha   90.00
_cell.angle_beta   90.00
_cell.angle_gamma   90.00
#
_symmetry.space_group_name_H-M   'P 1'
#
loop_
_entity.id
_entity.type
_entity.pdbx_description
1 polymer ?
#
loop_
_entity_poly.entity_id
_entity_poly.type
_entity_poly.pdbx_seq_one_letter_code
_entity_poly.pdbx_strand_id
1 'polypeptide(L)'
;KPQEGQILFKGNDIEKGGYSNHRKNNISLVFQNYNLIDYLTPIENVRLVNKNASETILSELGLDKSQINRNVMKLSGGQQQRVAIARALVSEAPIILADEPTGNLDVDTAGEIIEILKKLAKERNKCVIVVTHSKEVANSADIILELRDRKLKKKNKNN
;
A
#
# COMPACT_ATOMS: atom_id res chain seq x y z
N LYS A 1 -8.88 -8.41 17.38
CA LYS A 1 -10.32 -8.49 17.66
C LYS A 1 -10.74 -7.21 18.38
N PRO A 2 -11.85 -6.54 17.98
CA PRO A 2 -12.37 -5.40 18.71
C PRO A 2 -12.82 -5.83 20.12
N GLN A 3 -12.73 -4.93 21.09
CA GLN A 3 -13.22 -5.15 22.44
C GLN A 3 -14.75 -5.17 22.47
N GLU A 4 -15.34 -4.27 21.68
CA GLU A 4 -16.79 -4.14 21.48
C GLU A 4 -17.09 -3.85 20.00
N GLY A 5 -18.31 -4.17 19.57
CA GLY A 5 -18.77 -3.95 18.21
C GLY A 5 -18.28 -5.03 17.24
N GLN A 6 -18.40 -4.74 15.95
CA GLN A 6 -18.08 -5.67 14.86
C GLN A 6 -17.34 -4.95 13.73
N ILE A 7 -16.54 -5.70 12.98
CA ILE A 7 -15.88 -5.20 11.78
C ILE A 7 -16.55 -5.87 10.58
N LEU A 8 -17.10 -5.04 9.68
CA LEU A 8 -17.80 -5.52 8.50
C LEU A 8 -16.94 -5.31 7.25
N PHE A 9 -16.89 -6.33 6.40
CA PHE A 9 -16.37 -6.26 5.04
C PHE A 9 -17.46 -6.68 4.06
N LYS A 10 -17.85 -5.77 3.16
CA LYS A 10 -18.98 -5.99 2.23
C LYS A 10 -20.26 -6.45 2.95
N GLY A 11 -20.57 -5.86 4.11
CA GLY A 11 -21.72 -6.19 4.93
C GLY A 11 -21.63 -7.46 5.78
N ASN A 12 -20.55 -8.23 5.66
CA ASN A 12 -20.35 -9.46 6.43
C ASN A 12 -19.35 -9.25 7.58
N ASP A 13 -19.67 -9.77 8.75
CA ASP A 13 -18.75 -9.73 9.88
C ASP A 13 -17.52 -10.60 9.60
N ILE A 14 -16.33 -9.99 9.64
CA ILE A 14 -15.07 -10.68 9.36
C ILE A 14 -14.72 -11.74 10.40
N GLU A 15 -15.27 -11.66 11.60
CA GLU A 15 -15.07 -12.68 12.65
C GLU A 15 -15.65 -14.03 12.22
N LYS A 16 -16.82 -14.04 11.57
CA LYS A 16 -17.47 -15.26 11.08
C LYS A 16 -16.63 -16.01 10.04
N GLY A 17 -15.87 -15.27 9.20
CA GLY A 17 -14.97 -15.86 8.20
C GLY A 17 -13.54 -16.09 8.71
N GLY A 18 -13.24 -15.63 9.93
CA GLY A 18 -11.92 -15.66 10.54
C GLY A 18 -11.00 -14.50 10.12
N TYR A 19 -10.44 -13.81 11.12
CA TYR A 19 -9.53 -12.67 10.89
C TYR A 19 -8.31 -13.01 10.03
N SER A 20 -7.75 -14.22 10.20
CA SER A 20 -6.60 -14.67 9.41
C SER A 20 -6.94 -14.83 7.93
N ASN A 21 -8.10 -15.44 7.64
CA ASN A 21 -8.61 -15.59 6.29
C ASN A 21 -8.88 -14.23 5.64
N HIS A 22 -9.50 -13.30 6.40
CA HIS A 22 -9.75 -11.95 5.92
C HIS A 22 -8.45 -11.22 5.57
N ARG A 23 -7.44 -11.26 6.48
CA ARG A 23 -6.13 -10.65 6.20
C ARG A 23 -5.47 -11.22 4.95
N LYS A 24 -5.46 -12.54 4.82
CA LYS A 24 -4.82 -13.23 3.69
C LYS A 24 -5.44 -12.87 2.34
N ASN A 25 -6.77 -12.79 2.28
CA ASN A 25 -7.49 -12.71 1.00
C ASN A 25 -7.96 -11.29 0.64
N ASN A 26 -8.10 -10.41 1.63
CA ASN A 26 -8.72 -9.10 1.41
C ASN A 26 -7.81 -7.91 1.70
N ILE A 27 -6.63 -8.13 2.30
CA ILE A 27 -5.74 -7.04 2.71
C ILE A 27 -4.35 -7.26 2.16
N SER A 28 -3.78 -6.24 1.55
CA SER A 28 -2.35 -6.13 1.29
C SER A 28 -1.76 -4.93 2.04
N LEU A 29 -0.48 -5.00 2.37
CA LEU A 29 0.19 -4.04 3.22
C LEU A 29 1.35 -3.38 2.49
N VAL A 30 1.47 -2.07 2.66
CA VAL A 30 2.61 -1.25 2.25
C VAL A 30 3.13 -0.53 3.48
N PHE A 31 4.40 -0.72 3.82
CA PHE A 31 5.02 -0.17 5.02
C PHE A 31 6.01 0.95 4.70
N GLN A 32 6.26 1.82 5.66
CA GLN A 32 7.27 2.87 5.60
C GLN A 32 8.69 2.30 5.34
N ASN A 33 9.03 1.17 5.94
CA ASN A 33 10.34 0.51 5.82
C ASN A 33 10.36 -0.54 4.69
N TYR A 34 9.46 -0.45 3.73
CA TYR A 34 9.34 -1.32 2.55
C TYR A 34 9.13 -2.81 2.85
N ASN A 35 9.72 -3.36 3.89
CA ASN A 35 9.70 -4.79 4.28
C ASN A 35 10.03 -5.73 3.11
N LEU A 36 11.05 -5.38 2.34
CA LEU A 36 11.58 -6.20 1.26
C LEU A 36 12.61 -7.19 1.80
N ILE A 37 12.81 -8.29 1.09
CA ILE A 37 13.87 -9.25 1.41
C ILE A 37 15.15 -8.76 0.73
N ASP A 38 16.13 -8.38 1.53
CA ASP A 38 17.31 -7.61 1.15
C ASP A 38 18.20 -8.28 0.09
N TYR A 39 18.31 -9.60 0.11
CA TYR A 39 19.16 -10.35 -0.82
C TYR A 39 18.46 -10.73 -2.14
N LEU A 40 17.16 -10.44 -2.27
CA LEU A 40 16.38 -10.70 -3.47
C LEU A 40 16.40 -9.50 -4.43
N THR A 41 16.09 -9.79 -5.68
CA THR A 41 15.77 -8.77 -6.69
C THR A 41 14.33 -8.25 -6.50
N PRO A 42 13.94 -7.11 -7.10
CA PRO A 42 12.57 -6.64 -7.14
C PRO A 42 11.56 -7.69 -7.60
N ILE A 43 11.82 -8.37 -8.70
CA ILE A 43 10.87 -9.37 -9.22
C ILE A 43 10.74 -10.58 -8.29
N GLU A 44 11.83 -11.01 -7.66
CA GLU A 44 11.79 -12.09 -6.67
C GLU A 44 10.98 -11.69 -5.43
N ASN A 45 11.13 -10.45 -4.93
CA ASN A 45 10.31 -9.93 -3.85
C ASN A 45 8.81 -9.95 -4.18
N VAL A 46 8.43 -9.60 -5.41
CA VAL A 46 7.05 -9.64 -5.89
C VAL A 46 6.54 -11.09 -6.00
N ARG A 47 7.39 -12.00 -6.50
CA ARG A 47 7.06 -13.41 -6.67
C ARG A 47 6.92 -14.20 -5.36
N LEU A 48 7.35 -13.66 -4.23
CA LEU A 48 7.02 -14.23 -2.90
C LEU A 48 5.51 -14.28 -2.65
N VAL A 49 4.76 -13.35 -3.21
CA VAL A 49 3.29 -13.25 -3.06
C VAL A 49 2.57 -13.93 -4.21
N ASN A 50 3.01 -13.72 -5.44
CA ASN A 50 2.44 -14.38 -6.63
C ASN A 50 3.58 -14.89 -7.52
N LYS A 51 3.80 -16.21 -7.52
CA LYS A 51 4.89 -16.87 -8.25
C LYS A 51 4.88 -16.57 -9.75
N ASN A 52 3.69 -16.32 -10.31
CA ASN A 52 3.48 -16.06 -11.73
C ASN A 52 3.51 -14.56 -12.08
N ALA A 53 3.90 -13.69 -11.14
CA ALA A 53 3.95 -12.25 -11.39
C ALA A 53 4.92 -11.94 -12.54
N SER A 54 4.41 -11.15 -13.50
CA SER A 54 5.20 -10.63 -14.61
C SER A 54 6.03 -9.42 -14.17
N GLU A 55 7.19 -9.23 -14.80
CA GLU A 55 8.01 -8.01 -14.65
C GLU A 55 7.26 -6.74 -15.08
N THR A 56 6.23 -6.87 -15.91
CA THR A 56 5.41 -5.74 -16.37
C THR A 56 4.84 -4.90 -15.24
N ILE A 57 4.48 -5.52 -14.10
CA ILE A 57 3.97 -4.79 -12.94
C ILE A 57 5.00 -3.80 -12.38
N LEU A 58 6.28 -4.16 -12.39
CA LEU A 58 7.37 -3.29 -11.94
C LEU A 58 7.64 -2.18 -12.97
N SER A 59 7.59 -2.51 -14.25
CA SER A 59 7.73 -1.53 -15.34
C SER A 59 6.58 -0.52 -15.35
N GLU A 60 5.33 -0.95 -15.12
CA GLU A 60 4.17 -0.08 -14.96
C GLU A 60 4.32 0.91 -13.79
N LEU A 61 5.07 0.52 -12.76
CA LEU A 61 5.40 1.36 -11.62
C LEU A 61 6.71 2.15 -11.80
N GLY A 62 7.28 2.17 -13.01
CA GLY A 62 8.40 3.02 -13.39
C GLY A 62 9.78 2.46 -13.07
N LEU A 63 9.94 1.13 -12.87
CA LEU A 63 11.25 0.50 -12.78
C LEU A 63 11.69 0.03 -14.17
N ASP A 64 12.94 0.32 -14.53
CA ASP A 64 13.53 -0.21 -15.75
C ASP A 64 14.07 -1.65 -15.59
N LYS A 65 14.39 -2.28 -16.71
CA LYS A 65 14.84 -3.68 -16.72
C LYS A 65 16.13 -3.91 -15.92
N SER A 66 17.02 -2.92 -15.86
CA SER A 66 18.27 -3.02 -15.08
C SER A 66 18.00 -2.98 -13.58
N GLN A 67 16.98 -2.21 -13.17
CA GLN A 67 16.53 -2.10 -11.78
C GLN A 67 15.80 -3.35 -11.32
N ILE A 68 14.94 -3.93 -12.17
CA ILE A 68 14.13 -5.12 -11.87
C ILE A 68 14.98 -6.34 -11.53
N ASN A 69 16.16 -6.47 -12.15
CA ASN A 69 17.00 -7.68 -12.08
C ASN A 69 18.24 -7.53 -11.17
N ARG A 70 18.42 -6.41 -10.50
CA ARG A 70 19.51 -6.24 -9.54
C ARG A 70 19.03 -6.39 -8.11
N ASN A 71 19.98 -6.55 -7.17
CA ASN A 71 19.66 -6.62 -5.75
C ASN A 71 18.85 -5.38 -5.30
N VAL A 72 17.75 -5.61 -4.56
CA VAL A 72 16.82 -4.56 -4.16
C VAL A 72 17.46 -3.48 -3.29
N MET A 73 18.48 -3.81 -2.50
CA MET A 73 19.21 -2.85 -1.67
C MET A 73 20.05 -1.84 -2.46
N LYS A 74 20.24 -2.07 -3.77
CA LYS A 74 20.90 -1.11 -4.68
C LYS A 74 19.93 -0.11 -5.32
N LEU A 75 18.67 -0.19 -4.97
CA LEU A 75 17.62 0.74 -5.41
C LEU A 75 17.51 1.95 -4.48
N SER A 76 17.08 3.09 -5.02
CA SER A 76 16.68 4.25 -4.20
C SER A 76 15.48 3.92 -3.31
N GLY A 77 15.23 4.72 -2.28
CA GLY A 77 14.06 4.56 -1.40
C GLY A 77 12.75 4.54 -2.16
N GLY A 78 12.55 5.47 -3.10
CA GLY A 78 11.36 5.52 -3.95
C GLY A 78 11.20 4.30 -4.85
N GLN A 79 12.31 3.77 -5.40
CA GLN A 79 12.29 2.54 -6.18
C GLN A 79 11.93 1.33 -5.30
N GLN A 80 12.48 1.23 -4.09
CA GLN A 80 12.13 0.19 -3.12
C GLN A 80 10.64 0.27 -2.73
N GLN A 81 10.11 1.48 -2.53
CA GLN A 81 8.69 1.68 -2.24
C GLN A 81 7.80 1.23 -3.40
N ARG A 82 8.19 1.49 -4.65
CA ARG A 82 7.48 0.98 -5.83
C ARG A 82 7.48 -0.55 -5.89
N VAL A 83 8.56 -1.21 -5.48
CA VAL A 83 8.61 -2.69 -5.34
C VAL A 83 7.65 -3.18 -4.25
N ALA A 84 7.58 -2.49 -3.10
CA ALA A 84 6.64 -2.82 -2.03
C ALA A 84 5.18 -2.67 -2.48
N ILE A 85 4.88 -1.63 -3.26
CA ILE A 85 3.56 -1.42 -3.87
C ILE A 85 3.26 -2.52 -4.91
N ALA A 86 4.22 -2.86 -5.79
CA ALA A 86 4.06 -3.96 -6.75
C ALA A 86 3.71 -5.28 -6.05
N ARG A 87 4.41 -5.59 -4.96
CA ARG A 87 4.15 -6.76 -4.13
C ARG A 87 2.73 -6.76 -3.54
N ALA A 88 2.26 -5.59 -3.10
CA ALA A 88 0.89 -5.45 -2.60
C ALA A 88 -0.15 -5.64 -3.72
N LEU A 89 0.14 -5.21 -4.94
CA LEU A 89 -0.76 -5.33 -6.09
C LEU A 89 -0.98 -6.75 -6.58
N VAL A 90 0.09 -7.54 -6.64
CA VAL A 90 0.02 -8.93 -7.16
C VAL A 90 -0.72 -9.88 -6.21
N SER A 91 -1.04 -9.46 -4.99
CA SER A 91 -1.90 -10.19 -4.06
C SER A 91 -3.38 -10.19 -4.49
N GLU A 92 -3.76 -9.30 -5.42
CA GLU A 92 -5.15 -9.10 -5.88
C GLU A 92 -6.14 -8.68 -4.76
N ALA A 93 -5.67 -8.53 -3.52
CA ALA A 93 -6.48 -8.08 -2.40
C ALA A 93 -7.21 -6.76 -2.71
N PRO A 94 -8.50 -6.64 -2.39
CA PRO A 94 -9.28 -5.42 -2.71
C PRO A 94 -8.89 -4.22 -1.85
N ILE A 95 -8.24 -4.43 -0.70
CA ILE A 95 -7.84 -3.37 0.22
C ILE A 95 -6.31 -3.30 0.26
N ILE A 96 -5.77 -2.08 0.13
CA ILE A 96 -4.36 -1.76 0.39
C ILE A 96 -4.32 -0.88 1.63
N LEU A 97 -3.63 -1.34 2.67
CA LEU A 97 -3.33 -0.54 3.85
C LEU A 97 -1.88 -0.04 3.74
N ALA A 98 -1.69 1.25 3.71
CA ALA A 98 -0.38 1.89 3.63
C ALA A 98 -0.08 2.66 4.92
N ASP A 99 1.00 2.29 5.59
CA ASP A 99 1.44 2.92 6.83
C ASP A 99 2.66 3.80 6.51
N GLU A 100 2.48 5.12 6.60
CA GLU A 100 3.48 6.16 6.25
C GLU A 100 4.23 5.87 4.94
N PRO A 101 3.53 5.64 3.81
CA PRO A 101 4.16 5.12 2.58
C PRO A 101 5.16 6.09 1.94
N THR A 102 5.24 7.32 2.42
CA THR A 102 6.15 8.37 1.93
C THR A 102 7.09 8.91 3.00
N GLY A 103 7.06 8.36 4.22
CA GLY A 103 7.77 8.92 5.37
C GLY A 103 9.28 8.93 5.27
N ASN A 104 9.88 8.10 4.42
CA ASN A 104 11.34 8.00 4.21
C ASN A 104 11.78 8.57 2.85
N LEU A 105 10.93 9.34 2.16
CA LEU A 105 11.16 9.83 0.81
C LEU A 105 11.30 11.36 0.80
N ASP A 106 12.05 11.87 -0.17
CA ASP A 106 12.04 13.29 -0.50
C ASP A 106 10.68 13.72 -1.09
N VAL A 107 10.44 15.02 -1.16
CA VAL A 107 9.14 15.60 -1.54
C VAL A 107 8.70 15.18 -2.94
N ASP A 108 9.61 15.20 -3.91
CA ASP A 108 9.29 14.87 -5.30
C ASP A 108 8.94 13.39 -5.44
N THR A 109 9.76 12.51 -4.89
CA THR A 109 9.52 11.08 -4.86
C THR A 109 8.23 10.72 -4.09
N ALA A 110 7.96 11.42 -2.97
CA ALA A 110 6.72 11.26 -2.22
C ALA A 110 5.48 11.58 -3.08
N GLY A 111 5.54 12.68 -3.85
CA GLY A 111 4.50 13.04 -4.80
C GLY A 111 4.21 11.94 -5.83
N GLU A 112 5.26 11.33 -6.39
CA GLU A 112 5.12 10.22 -7.35
C GLU A 112 4.45 8.99 -6.70
N ILE A 113 4.80 8.64 -5.47
CA ILE A 113 4.17 7.53 -4.74
C ILE A 113 2.69 7.80 -4.45
N ILE A 114 2.34 9.04 -4.10
CA ILE A 114 0.94 9.46 -3.90
C ILE A 114 0.14 9.28 -5.20
N GLU A 115 0.67 9.71 -6.33
CA GLU A 115 -0.02 9.57 -7.63
C GLU A 115 -0.19 8.09 -8.01
N ILE A 116 0.79 7.23 -7.74
CA ILE A 116 0.65 5.79 -7.91
C ILE A 116 -0.52 5.26 -7.07
N LEU A 117 -0.58 5.58 -5.78
CA LEU A 117 -1.65 5.11 -4.89
C LEU A 117 -3.03 5.61 -5.33
N LYS A 118 -3.15 6.86 -5.78
CA LYS A 118 -4.39 7.41 -6.36
C LYS A 118 -4.82 6.66 -7.63
N LYS A 119 -3.87 6.41 -8.52
CA LYS A 119 -4.11 5.65 -9.76
C LYS A 119 -4.63 4.24 -9.45
N LEU A 120 -4.05 3.57 -8.44
CA LEU A 120 -4.50 2.26 -8.01
C LEU A 120 -5.94 2.28 -7.48
N ALA A 121 -6.32 3.30 -6.71
CA ALA A 121 -7.68 3.45 -6.21
C ALA A 121 -8.67 3.64 -7.37
N LYS A 122 -8.34 4.48 -8.36
CA LYS A 122 -9.25 4.85 -9.45
C LYS A 122 -9.31 3.82 -10.58
N GLU A 123 -8.15 3.35 -11.06
CA GLU A 123 -8.06 2.52 -12.25
C GLU A 123 -8.11 1.02 -11.94
N ARG A 124 -7.63 0.60 -10.76
CA ARG A 124 -7.64 -0.80 -10.34
C ARG A 124 -8.75 -1.13 -9.35
N ASN A 125 -9.66 -0.18 -9.08
CA ASN A 125 -10.80 -0.33 -8.16
C ASN A 125 -10.39 -0.86 -6.78
N LYS A 126 -9.23 -0.40 -6.26
CA LYS A 126 -8.73 -0.77 -4.94
C LYS A 126 -9.20 0.23 -3.89
N CYS A 127 -9.55 -0.25 -2.71
CA CYS A 127 -9.72 0.61 -1.54
C CYS A 127 -8.35 0.86 -0.92
N VAL A 128 -7.80 2.07 -1.10
CA VAL A 128 -6.49 2.44 -0.54
C VAL A 128 -6.72 3.24 0.74
N ILE A 129 -6.25 2.72 1.86
CA ILE A 129 -6.32 3.37 3.18
C ILE A 129 -4.90 3.71 3.59
N VAL A 130 -4.62 5.01 3.77
CA VAL A 130 -3.30 5.51 4.15
C VAL A 130 -3.34 6.06 5.56
N VAL A 131 -2.43 5.63 6.41
CA VAL A 131 -2.12 6.28 7.69
C VAL A 131 -0.93 7.18 7.47
N THR A 132 -1.06 8.47 7.83
CA THR A 132 0.03 9.43 7.61
C THR A 132 -0.06 10.63 8.54
N HIS A 133 1.08 11.22 8.84
CA HIS A 133 1.20 12.54 9.48
C HIS A 133 1.35 13.68 8.46
N SER A 134 1.58 13.37 7.17
CA SER A 134 1.73 14.36 6.11
C SER A 134 0.39 14.96 5.73
N LYS A 135 0.27 16.29 5.86
CA LYS A 135 -0.91 17.04 5.39
C LYS A 135 -1.09 16.96 3.87
N GLU A 136 0.01 16.90 3.14
CA GLU A 136 0.02 16.81 1.68
C GLU A 136 -0.60 15.49 1.22
N VAL A 137 -0.14 14.37 1.79
CA VAL A 137 -0.70 13.04 1.56
C VAL A 137 -2.18 13.00 1.92
N ALA A 138 -2.56 13.53 3.09
CA ALA A 138 -3.94 13.55 3.54
C ALA A 138 -4.84 14.35 2.59
N ASN A 139 -4.39 15.53 2.13
CA ASN A 139 -5.16 16.39 1.22
C ASN A 139 -5.33 15.77 -0.19
N SER A 140 -4.47 14.84 -0.57
CA SER A 140 -4.58 14.12 -1.85
C SER A 140 -5.66 13.03 -1.85
N ALA A 141 -6.10 12.56 -0.68
CA ALA A 141 -7.12 11.51 -0.54
C ALA A 141 -8.54 12.00 -0.87
N ASP A 142 -9.44 11.10 -1.26
CA ASP A 142 -10.86 11.43 -1.50
C ASP A 142 -11.59 11.72 -0.17
N ILE A 143 -11.24 10.98 0.88
CA ILE A 143 -11.82 11.11 2.23
C ILE A 143 -10.69 11.22 3.24
N ILE A 144 -10.80 12.19 4.14
CA ILE A 144 -9.88 12.37 5.26
C ILE A 144 -10.60 11.99 6.55
N LEU A 145 -9.98 11.10 7.32
CA LEU A 145 -10.42 10.74 8.66
C LEU A 145 -9.33 11.17 9.65
N GLU A 146 -9.68 12.00 10.61
CA GLU A 146 -8.79 12.42 11.68
C GLU A 146 -9.05 11.58 12.93
N LEU A 147 -8.00 10.95 13.46
CA LEU A 147 -8.05 10.25 14.74
C LEU A 147 -7.81 11.28 15.87
N ARG A 148 -8.86 11.59 16.61
CA ARG A 148 -8.80 12.50 17.75
C ARG A 148 -9.56 11.91 18.93
N ASP A 149 -8.96 11.93 20.11
CA ASP A 149 -9.57 11.40 21.35
C ASP A 149 -10.05 9.94 21.18
N ARG A 150 -9.26 9.10 20.49
CA ARG A 150 -9.56 7.70 20.17
C ARG A 150 -10.80 7.49 19.29
N LYS A 151 -11.26 8.55 18.60
CA LYS A 151 -12.40 8.50 17.69
C LYS A 151 -11.99 8.99 16.31
N LEU A 152 -12.48 8.31 15.27
CA LEU A 152 -12.33 8.78 13.89
C LEU A 152 -13.43 9.76 13.56
N LYS A 153 -13.05 10.95 13.06
CA LYS A 153 -13.94 11.98 12.58
C LYS A 153 -13.63 12.32 11.14
N LYS A 154 -14.65 12.44 10.31
CA LYS A 154 -14.49 12.92 8.94
C LYS A 154 -14.08 14.39 8.95
N LYS A 155 -13.00 14.73 8.25
CA LYS A 155 -12.52 16.10 8.08
C LYS A 155 -12.88 16.60 6.68
N ASN A 156 -13.37 17.83 6.60
CA ASN A 156 -13.57 18.51 5.32
C ASN A 156 -12.22 19.00 4.79
N LYS A 157 -12.02 18.92 3.46
CA LYS A 157 -10.74 19.29 2.81
C LYS A 157 -10.40 20.79 2.90
N ASN A 158 -11.32 21.64 3.35
CA ASN A 158 -11.21 23.11 3.33
C ASN A 158 -11.00 23.75 4.72
N ASN A 159 -10.49 23.01 5.70
CA ASN A 159 -10.12 23.58 7.00
C ASN A 159 -8.72 23.16 7.42
#